data_03b0d4bdfce0a1751de1854084032f2c
#
_entry.id   03b0d4bdfce0a1751de1854084032f2c
#
_cell.length_a   1.000
_cell.length_b   1.000
_cell.length_c   1.000
_cell.angle_alpha   90.00
_cell.angle_beta   90.00
_cell.angle_gamma   90.00
#
_symmetry.space_group_name_H-M   'P 1'
#
loop_
_entity.id
_entity.type
_entity.pdbx_description
1 polymer ?
#
loop_
_entity_poly.entity_id
_entity_poly.type
_entity_poly.pdbx_seq_one_letter_code
_entity_poly.pdbx_strand_id
1 'polypeptide(L)'
;RGLGDVYKRQRFMHHYNFPPYSVGETGRMGTPGRREIGHGALGERALAQVLPSVDEFPYTIRTVADVMESNGSSSQASICAGTMSLMAAGVPIKAPVAGIAMGLIMNEETKDYTVLTDIQGMEDHFGDMDFKVAGTKNGITALQMDIKVTGITKAIFEEALTQAHKARLEILDNMLACISEPRKELSPYAPKIAMMNIDPDKIKDVIGPGGKMINQIIAECDNVKIDIDDDGKVVIYHHDYEVINKAKEMIEGIVKEAHVGEVYAAKVVRIEKFGAFVN
;
A
#
# COMPACT_ATOMS: atom_id res chain seq x y z
N ARG A 1 25.53 -12.61 -0.48
CA ARG A 1 24.10 -12.53 -0.17
C ARG A 1 23.40 -11.97 -1.41
N GLY A 2 22.55 -12.77 -2.05
CA GLY A 2 21.94 -12.43 -3.32
C GLY A 2 20.74 -11.49 -3.19
N LEU A 3 20.34 -10.88 -4.30
CA LEU A 3 19.17 -9.97 -4.44
C LEU A 3 17.88 -10.56 -3.84
N GLY A 4 17.77 -11.89 -3.69
CA GLY A 4 16.60 -12.54 -3.10
C GLY A 4 16.30 -12.16 -1.65
N ASP A 5 17.28 -11.77 -0.85
CA ASP A 5 17.07 -11.38 0.55
C ASP A 5 16.51 -9.94 0.67
N VAL A 6 16.73 -9.10 -0.33
CA VAL A 6 16.16 -7.72 -0.38
C VAL A 6 14.68 -7.79 -0.71
N TYR A 7 14.27 -8.66 -1.64
CA TYR A 7 12.86 -8.79 -2.05
C TYR A 7 11.97 -9.49 -1.02
N LYS A 8 12.51 -10.33 -0.15
CA LYS A 8 11.75 -11.02 0.92
C LYS A 8 11.11 -10.05 1.93
N ARG A 9 11.57 -8.79 1.99
CA ARG A 9 11.07 -7.76 2.91
C ARG A 9 10.29 -6.65 2.22
N GLN A 10 10.00 -6.79 0.94
CA GLN A 10 9.21 -5.80 0.20
C GLN A 10 7.76 -5.83 0.68
N ARG A 11 7.28 -4.68 1.14
CA ARG A 11 5.92 -4.53 1.69
C ARG A 11 4.89 -4.13 0.64
N PHE A 12 5.31 -3.45 -0.42
CA PHE A 12 4.46 -2.99 -1.51
C PHE A 12 4.96 -3.48 -2.85
N MET A 13 4.02 -3.91 -3.69
CA MET A 13 4.26 -4.35 -5.06
C MET A 13 3.17 -3.79 -5.96
N HIS A 14 3.56 -3.27 -7.11
CA HIS A 14 2.64 -2.84 -8.16
C HIS A 14 2.98 -3.57 -9.46
N HIS A 15 2.14 -4.55 -9.82
CA HIS A 15 2.27 -5.29 -11.06
C HIS A 15 1.46 -4.61 -12.15
N TYR A 16 2.05 -4.50 -13.32
CA TYR A 16 1.43 -3.91 -14.48
C TYR A 16 1.49 -4.89 -15.65
N ASN A 17 0.35 -5.27 -16.17
CA ASN A 17 0.20 -6.21 -17.27
C ASN A 17 -0.42 -5.48 -18.48
N PHE A 18 0.23 -5.61 -19.63
CA PHE A 18 -0.20 -5.00 -20.88
C PHE A 18 -0.26 -6.07 -21.99
N PRO A 19 -1.29 -6.92 -21.99
CA PRO A 19 -1.42 -7.96 -23.00
C PRO A 19 -1.66 -7.39 -24.40
N PRO A 20 -1.31 -8.11 -25.47
CA PRO A 20 -1.44 -7.62 -26.85
C PRO A 20 -2.86 -7.14 -27.21
N TYR A 21 -3.88 -7.78 -26.68
CA TYR A 21 -5.27 -7.42 -26.94
C TYR A 21 -5.65 -6.00 -26.45
N SER A 22 -4.88 -5.41 -25.52
CA SER A 22 -5.13 -4.05 -25.03
C SER A 22 -5.06 -3.00 -26.14
N VAL A 23 -4.37 -3.29 -27.23
CA VAL A 23 -4.27 -2.44 -28.43
C VAL A 23 -4.82 -3.14 -29.68
N GLY A 24 -5.65 -4.17 -29.51
CA GLY A 24 -6.26 -4.89 -30.62
C GLY A 24 -5.31 -5.81 -31.38
N GLU A 25 -4.16 -6.13 -30.82
CA GLU A 25 -3.17 -7.01 -31.42
C GLU A 25 -3.33 -8.46 -30.94
N THR A 26 -2.83 -9.39 -31.75
CA THR A 26 -2.64 -10.79 -31.36
C THR A 26 -1.17 -11.04 -31.06
N GLY A 27 -0.88 -11.74 -29.97
CA GLY A 27 0.50 -12.02 -29.59
C GLY A 27 0.58 -13.07 -28.49
N ARG A 28 1.82 -13.52 -28.23
CA ARG A 28 2.08 -14.48 -27.15
C ARG A 28 2.01 -13.76 -25.80
N MET A 29 1.18 -14.28 -24.91
CA MET A 29 1.20 -13.87 -23.50
C MET A 29 2.32 -14.64 -22.78
N GLY A 30 3.24 -13.90 -22.17
CA GLY A 30 4.41 -14.47 -21.53
C GLY A 30 4.86 -13.65 -20.33
N THR A 31 6.16 -13.66 -20.07
CA THR A 31 6.77 -12.80 -19.03
C THR A 31 6.65 -11.33 -19.40
N PRO A 32 6.49 -10.41 -18.42
CA PRO A 32 6.40 -8.98 -18.67
C PRO A 32 7.59 -8.46 -19.47
N GLY A 33 7.31 -7.66 -20.49
CA GLY A 33 8.31 -6.99 -21.29
C GLY A 33 8.90 -5.76 -20.59
N ARG A 34 9.90 -5.11 -21.21
CA ARG A 34 10.55 -3.91 -20.64
C ARG A 34 9.57 -2.77 -20.36
N ARG A 35 8.57 -2.58 -21.24
CA ARG A 35 7.53 -1.55 -21.08
C ARG A 35 6.71 -1.81 -19.84
N GLU A 36 6.26 -3.04 -19.64
CA GLU A 36 5.47 -3.43 -18.48
C GLU A 36 6.24 -3.27 -17.17
N ILE A 37 7.51 -3.68 -17.16
CA ILE A 37 8.40 -3.50 -16.01
C ILE A 37 8.59 -2.01 -15.70
N GLY A 38 8.84 -1.17 -16.69
CA GLY A 38 9.02 0.27 -16.54
C GLY A 38 7.77 0.98 -16.03
N HIS A 39 6.60 0.64 -16.59
CA HIS A 39 5.31 1.19 -16.17
C HIS A 39 4.93 0.72 -14.76
N GLY A 40 5.16 -0.55 -14.44
CA GLY A 40 4.97 -1.08 -13.09
C GLY A 40 5.84 -0.38 -12.05
N ALA A 41 7.13 -0.18 -12.36
CA ALA A 41 8.05 0.53 -11.49
C ALA A 41 7.69 2.01 -11.29
N LEU A 42 7.15 2.67 -12.32
CA LEU A 42 6.65 4.04 -12.20
C LEU A 42 5.43 4.10 -11.26
N GLY A 43 4.46 3.20 -11.43
CA GLY A 43 3.29 3.10 -10.56
C GLY A 43 3.68 2.77 -9.11
N GLU A 44 4.61 1.85 -8.91
CA GLU A 44 5.11 1.50 -7.58
C GLU A 44 5.73 2.73 -6.89
N ARG A 45 6.60 3.47 -7.56
CA ARG A 45 7.19 4.70 -7.00
C ARG A 45 6.15 5.76 -6.69
N ALA A 46 5.17 5.93 -7.56
CA ALA A 46 4.11 6.93 -7.39
C ALA A 46 3.25 6.66 -6.16
N LEU A 47 2.86 5.40 -5.94
CA LEU A 47 1.95 5.00 -4.87
C LEU A 47 2.67 4.74 -3.54
N ALA A 48 3.90 4.25 -3.55
CA ALA A 48 4.67 3.96 -2.34
C ALA A 48 4.80 5.16 -1.39
N GLN A 49 4.85 6.38 -1.94
CA GLN A 49 5.01 7.63 -1.18
C GLN A 49 3.81 7.92 -0.25
N VAL A 50 2.63 7.44 -0.59
CA VAL A 50 1.38 7.73 0.13
C VAL A 50 0.89 6.58 0.99
N LEU A 51 1.60 5.47 1.01
CA LEU A 51 1.22 4.33 1.85
C LEU A 51 1.41 4.63 3.34
N PRO A 52 0.54 4.07 4.20
CA PRO A 52 0.71 4.14 5.65
C PRO A 52 1.95 3.38 6.11
N SER A 53 2.42 3.65 7.32
CA SER A 53 3.49 2.87 7.96
C SER A 53 3.06 1.42 8.23
N VAL A 54 4.02 0.54 8.55
CA VAL A 54 3.71 -0.84 8.94
C VAL A 54 2.94 -0.91 10.26
N ASP A 55 3.17 0.06 11.14
CA ASP A 55 2.49 0.11 12.44
C ASP A 55 1.04 0.57 12.32
N GLU A 56 0.75 1.44 11.33
CA GLU A 56 -0.62 1.88 11.03
C GLU A 56 -1.41 0.84 10.23
N PHE A 57 -0.74 0.12 9.33
CA PHE A 57 -1.38 -0.86 8.45
C PHE A 57 -0.45 -2.05 8.20
N PRO A 58 -0.48 -3.08 9.05
CA PRO A 58 0.49 -4.18 9.09
C PRO A 58 0.29 -5.23 7.99
N TYR A 59 -0.05 -4.80 6.78
CA TYR A 59 -0.28 -5.68 5.64
C TYR A 59 0.80 -5.51 4.58
N THR A 60 1.14 -6.60 3.91
CA THR A 60 1.78 -6.54 2.60
C THR A 60 0.73 -6.18 1.56
N ILE A 61 1.01 -5.17 0.77
CA ILE A 61 0.09 -4.62 -0.22
C ILE A 61 0.57 -5.01 -1.61
N ARG A 62 -0.30 -5.62 -2.39
CA ARG A 62 -0.04 -5.95 -3.79
C ARG A 62 -1.17 -5.40 -4.65
N THR A 63 -0.84 -4.45 -5.53
CA THR A 63 -1.74 -3.99 -6.58
C THR A 63 -1.40 -4.65 -7.91
N VAL A 64 -2.40 -5.00 -8.68
CA VAL A 64 -2.26 -5.57 -10.03
C VAL A 64 -3.11 -4.75 -10.98
N ALA A 65 -2.49 -4.17 -11.99
CA ALA A 65 -3.16 -3.43 -13.04
C ALA A 65 -3.14 -4.27 -14.33
N ASP A 66 -4.30 -4.76 -14.72
CA ASP A 66 -4.52 -5.44 -16.00
C ASP A 66 -5.13 -4.44 -16.98
N VAL A 67 -4.37 -4.06 -18.00
CA VAL A 67 -4.83 -3.11 -19.02
C VAL A 67 -5.68 -3.84 -20.03
N MET A 68 -6.99 -3.57 -20.04
CA MET A 68 -7.93 -4.25 -20.95
C MET A 68 -8.02 -3.59 -22.32
N GLU A 69 -7.89 -2.25 -22.34
CA GLU A 69 -7.90 -1.44 -23.56
C GLU A 69 -7.05 -0.20 -23.36
N SER A 70 -6.33 0.27 -24.40
CA SER A 70 -5.47 1.42 -24.31
C SER A 70 -5.34 2.17 -25.64
N ASN A 71 -5.40 3.50 -25.56
CA ASN A 71 -5.00 4.42 -26.61
C ASN A 71 -4.02 5.47 -26.07
N GLY A 72 -2.99 5.05 -25.37
CA GLY A 72 -2.02 5.90 -24.68
C GLY A 72 -2.27 6.03 -23.18
N SER A 73 -1.31 6.59 -22.46
CA SER A 73 -1.35 6.95 -21.01
C SER A 73 -1.77 5.83 -20.04
N SER A 74 -1.68 4.57 -20.45
CA SER A 74 -2.15 3.42 -19.65
C SER A 74 -1.42 3.28 -18.30
N SER A 75 -0.15 3.69 -18.20
CA SER A 75 0.59 3.71 -16.93
C SER A 75 0.00 4.73 -15.94
N GLN A 76 -0.45 5.88 -16.43
CA GLN A 76 -1.06 6.92 -15.58
C GLN A 76 -2.46 6.50 -15.14
N ALA A 77 -3.24 5.88 -16.04
CA ALA A 77 -4.52 5.28 -15.69
C ALA A 77 -4.36 4.20 -14.62
N SER A 78 -3.29 3.37 -14.68
CA SER A 78 -3.01 2.35 -13.67
C SER A 78 -2.68 2.94 -12.29
N ILE A 79 -2.05 4.12 -12.22
CA ILE A 79 -1.79 4.84 -10.97
C ILE A 79 -3.11 5.35 -10.37
N CYS A 80 -3.98 5.96 -11.20
CA CYS A 80 -5.29 6.41 -10.77
C CYS A 80 -6.15 5.25 -10.23
N ALA A 81 -6.25 4.16 -11.00
CA ALA A 81 -6.96 2.96 -10.61
C ALA A 81 -6.35 2.30 -9.37
N GLY A 82 -5.03 2.27 -9.25
CA GLY A 82 -4.29 1.79 -8.09
C GLY A 82 -4.62 2.57 -6.82
N THR A 83 -4.68 3.90 -6.91
CA THR A 83 -5.13 4.77 -5.81
C THR A 83 -6.55 4.42 -5.37
N MET A 84 -7.49 4.35 -6.30
CA MET A 84 -8.90 4.03 -6.00
C MET A 84 -9.04 2.62 -5.42
N SER A 85 -8.27 1.65 -5.93
CA SER A 85 -8.24 0.28 -5.40
C SER A 85 -7.72 0.22 -3.97
N LEU A 86 -6.65 0.95 -3.64
CA LEU A 86 -6.13 1.05 -2.28
C LEU A 86 -7.18 1.64 -1.33
N MET A 87 -7.84 2.73 -1.74
CA MET A 87 -8.92 3.35 -0.96
C MET A 87 -10.11 2.39 -0.77
N ALA A 88 -10.51 1.69 -1.84
CA ALA A 88 -11.60 0.72 -1.80
C ALA A 88 -11.28 -0.52 -0.95
N ALA A 89 -10.02 -0.90 -0.85
CA ALA A 89 -9.55 -1.98 0.03
C ALA A 89 -9.42 -1.56 1.50
N GLY A 90 -9.64 -0.28 1.83
CA GLY A 90 -9.51 0.23 3.19
C GLY A 90 -8.06 0.52 3.61
N VAL A 91 -7.15 0.68 2.65
CA VAL A 91 -5.78 1.12 2.96
C VAL A 91 -5.80 2.61 3.28
N PRO A 92 -5.40 3.04 4.49
CA PRO A 92 -5.42 4.44 4.90
C PRO A 92 -4.27 5.22 4.27
N ILE A 93 -4.34 5.45 2.95
CA ILE A 93 -3.33 6.22 2.23
C ILE A 93 -3.30 7.68 2.72
N LYS A 94 -2.12 8.29 2.76
CA LYS A 94 -1.92 9.66 3.23
C LYS A 94 -2.59 10.71 2.36
N ALA A 95 -2.67 10.45 1.05
CA ALA A 95 -3.35 11.30 0.08
C ALA A 95 -3.58 10.51 -1.23
N PRO A 96 -4.64 10.80 -1.98
CA PRO A 96 -4.87 10.22 -3.31
C PRO A 96 -3.84 10.74 -4.32
N VAL A 97 -3.44 9.87 -5.24
CA VAL A 97 -2.49 10.14 -6.32
C VAL A 97 -3.21 10.00 -7.65
N ALA A 98 -3.07 11.00 -8.51
CA ALA A 98 -3.44 10.91 -9.93
C ALA A 98 -2.21 11.05 -10.82
N GLY A 99 -2.29 10.50 -12.01
CA GLY A 99 -1.26 10.60 -13.02
C GLY A 99 -1.79 11.15 -14.34
N ILE A 100 -0.93 11.82 -15.08
CA ILE A 100 -1.19 12.38 -16.42
C ILE A 100 0.05 12.21 -17.31
N ALA A 101 -0.14 12.04 -18.60
CA ALA A 101 0.92 12.07 -19.60
C ALA A 101 0.80 13.34 -20.44
N MET A 102 1.88 14.12 -20.45
CA MET A 102 2.03 15.33 -21.24
C MET A 102 2.86 15.03 -22.49
N GLY A 103 2.60 15.74 -23.56
CA GLY A 103 3.38 15.67 -24.78
C GLY A 103 3.96 17.02 -25.18
N LEU A 104 4.81 16.99 -26.17
CA LEU A 104 5.38 18.18 -26.82
C LEU A 104 5.41 17.95 -28.32
N ILE A 105 5.04 18.97 -29.06
CA ILE A 105 5.32 19.09 -30.49
C ILE A 105 6.14 20.38 -30.69
N MET A 106 7.28 20.26 -31.30
CA MET A 106 8.21 21.39 -31.51
C MET A 106 8.71 21.45 -32.95
N ASN A 107 8.68 22.64 -33.52
CA ASN A 107 9.37 22.89 -34.78
C ASN A 107 10.84 23.22 -34.47
N GLU A 108 11.75 22.35 -34.88
CA GLU A 108 13.19 22.55 -34.61
C GLU A 108 13.80 23.77 -35.29
N GLU A 109 13.24 24.23 -36.42
CA GLU A 109 13.74 25.38 -37.17
C GLU A 109 13.29 26.71 -36.54
N THR A 110 11.98 26.84 -36.25
CA THR A 110 11.42 28.09 -35.72
C THR A 110 11.47 28.16 -34.19
N LYS A 111 11.65 27.02 -33.52
CA LYS A 111 11.55 26.84 -32.07
C LYS A 111 10.16 27.08 -31.49
N ASP A 112 9.15 27.16 -32.37
CA ASP A 112 7.75 27.15 -31.93
C ASP A 112 7.39 25.78 -31.32
N TYR A 113 6.62 25.78 -30.27
CA TYR A 113 6.23 24.55 -29.61
C TYR A 113 4.81 24.60 -29.05
N THR A 114 4.26 23.45 -28.83
CA THR A 114 2.96 23.25 -28.14
C THR A 114 3.07 22.10 -27.13
N VAL A 115 2.70 22.38 -25.90
CA VAL A 115 2.58 21.34 -24.86
C VAL A 115 1.20 20.72 -24.94
N LEU A 116 1.14 19.40 -25.08
CA LEU A 116 -0.10 18.61 -25.13
C LEU A 116 -0.41 18.04 -23.76
N THR A 117 -1.70 18.07 -23.39
CA THR A 117 -2.20 17.51 -22.12
C THR A 117 -3.00 16.24 -22.40
N ASP A 118 -2.68 15.14 -21.69
CA ASP A 118 -3.32 13.83 -21.80
C ASP A 118 -3.20 13.22 -23.21
N ILE A 119 -1.96 12.88 -23.57
CA ILE A 119 -1.62 12.42 -24.91
C ILE A 119 -2.20 11.05 -25.24
N GLN A 120 -2.66 10.92 -26.49
CA GLN A 120 -3.08 9.66 -27.10
C GLN A 120 -1.88 8.88 -27.68
N GLY A 121 -2.13 7.62 -28.07
CA GLY A 121 -1.07 6.76 -28.63
C GLY A 121 -0.35 7.34 -29.86
N MET A 122 -1.05 8.06 -30.73
CA MET A 122 -0.45 8.73 -31.90
C MET A 122 0.44 9.91 -31.48
N GLU A 123 0.03 10.66 -30.48
CA GLU A 123 0.77 11.80 -29.93
C GLU A 123 2.00 11.34 -29.13
N ASP A 124 1.90 10.20 -28.43
CA ASP A 124 3.05 9.53 -27.81
C ASP A 124 4.07 9.06 -28.87
N HIS A 125 3.58 8.49 -29.98
CA HIS A 125 4.45 7.94 -31.01
C HIS A 125 5.18 9.02 -31.84
N PHE A 126 4.47 10.05 -32.26
CA PHE A 126 4.98 11.10 -33.14
C PHE A 126 5.45 12.39 -32.44
N GLY A 127 5.05 12.56 -31.17
CA GLY A 127 5.44 13.71 -30.36
C GLY A 127 6.94 13.72 -30.02
N ASP A 128 7.45 14.88 -29.65
CA ASP A 128 8.85 15.15 -29.34
C ASP A 128 9.19 14.88 -27.86
N MET A 129 8.20 14.77 -27.02
CA MET A 129 8.34 14.44 -25.60
C MET A 129 7.14 13.59 -25.13
N ASP A 130 7.41 12.59 -24.29
CA ASP A 130 6.47 11.89 -23.44
C ASP A 130 6.84 12.17 -21.98
N PHE A 131 6.01 12.94 -21.28
CA PHE A 131 6.31 13.39 -19.93
C PHE A 131 5.19 12.97 -18.96
N LYS A 132 5.45 11.94 -18.18
CA LYS A 132 4.51 11.35 -17.23
C LYS A 132 4.73 11.93 -15.85
N VAL A 133 3.66 12.48 -15.28
CA VAL A 133 3.68 13.12 -13.97
C VAL A 133 2.58 12.54 -13.09
N ALA A 134 2.96 11.93 -11.98
CA ALA A 134 2.03 11.47 -10.96
C ALA A 134 2.23 12.23 -9.65
N GLY A 135 1.15 12.45 -8.90
CA GLY A 135 1.25 13.12 -7.62
C GLY A 135 -0.10 13.36 -6.96
N THR A 136 -0.01 13.86 -5.73
CA THR A 136 -1.13 14.30 -4.92
C THR A 136 -1.50 15.74 -5.26
N LYS A 137 -2.52 16.27 -4.57
CA LYS A 137 -2.84 17.70 -4.61
C LYS A 137 -1.65 18.60 -4.23
N ASN A 138 -0.81 18.12 -3.31
CA ASN A 138 0.24 18.92 -2.69
C ASN A 138 1.62 18.80 -3.34
N GLY A 139 1.83 17.77 -4.20
CA GLY A 139 3.15 17.56 -4.80
C GLY A 139 3.23 16.34 -5.70
N ILE A 140 4.37 16.23 -6.38
CA ILE A 140 4.69 15.14 -7.30
C ILE A 140 5.25 13.96 -6.49
N THR A 141 4.78 12.75 -6.78
CA THR A 141 5.25 11.50 -6.17
C THR A 141 6.14 10.69 -7.12
N ALA A 142 5.92 10.82 -8.43
CA ALA A 142 6.79 10.24 -9.45
C ALA A 142 6.69 11.01 -10.76
N LEU A 143 7.78 11.00 -11.51
CA LEU A 143 7.81 11.49 -12.88
C LEU A 143 8.72 10.61 -13.75
N GLN A 144 8.42 10.59 -15.03
CA GLN A 144 9.24 9.98 -16.07
C GLN A 144 9.13 10.85 -17.31
N MET A 145 10.26 11.14 -17.93
CA MET A 145 10.31 11.90 -19.16
C MET A 145 11.17 11.15 -20.19
N ASP A 146 10.65 11.06 -21.41
CA ASP A 146 11.36 10.63 -22.59
C ASP A 146 11.29 11.75 -23.63
N ILE A 147 12.44 12.20 -24.13
CA ILE A 147 12.55 13.28 -25.11
C ILE A 147 13.24 12.76 -26.36
N LYS A 148 12.69 13.10 -27.53
CA LYS A 148 13.18 12.68 -28.84
C LYS A 148 13.90 13.81 -29.59
N VAL A 149 13.95 15.00 -28.98
CA VAL A 149 14.66 16.19 -29.48
C VAL A 149 15.93 16.46 -28.68
N THR A 150 16.77 17.37 -29.16
CA THR A 150 18.09 17.67 -28.58
C THR A 150 18.04 18.32 -27.19
N GLY A 151 16.88 18.33 -26.53
CA GLY A 151 16.64 18.87 -25.22
C GLY A 151 15.43 19.81 -25.19
N ILE A 152 14.95 20.11 -24.01
CA ILE A 152 13.85 21.04 -23.78
C ILE A 152 14.35 22.23 -22.94
N THR A 153 13.76 23.39 -23.13
CA THR A 153 14.06 24.56 -22.31
C THR A 153 13.39 24.49 -20.94
N LYS A 154 13.92 25.27 -19.99
CA LYS A 154 13.31 25.44 -18.69
C LYS A 154 11.85 25.93 -18.81
N ALA A 155 11.57 26.83 -19.73
CA ALA A 155 10.22 27.37 -19.96
C ALA A 155 9.24 26.28 -20.39
N ILE A 156 9.62 25.40 -21.33
CA ILE A 156 8.80 24.27 -21.76
C ILE A 156 8.52 23.34 -20.58
N PHE A 157 9.54 23.05 -19.76
CA PHE A 157 9.39 22.18 -18.60
C PHE A 157 8.44 22.77 -17.54
N GLU A 158 8.58 24.07 -17.24
CA GLU A 158 7.70 24.78 -16.30
C GLU A 158 6.24 24.83 -16.79
N GLU A 159 6.05 25.05 -18.09
CA GLU A 159 4.73 25.02 -18.71
C GLU A 159 4.10 23.63 -18.63
N ALA A 160 4.84 22.59 -19.00
CA ALA A 160 4.38 21.20 -18.94
C ALA A 160 4.01 20.78 -17.51
N LEU A 161 4.80 21.15 -16.51
CA LEU A 161 4.49 20.90 -15.10
C LEU A 161 3.24 21.65 -14.63
N THR A 162 3.05 22.89 -15.06
CA THR A 162 1.89 23.71 -14.71
C THR A 162 0.61 23.11 -15.28
N GLN A 163 0.63 22.74 -16.57
CA GLN A 163 -0.49 22.08 -17.23
C GLN A 163 -0.77 20.71 -16.61
N ALA A 164 0.27 19.91 -16.34
CA ALA A 164 0.16 18.62 -15.68
C ALA A 164 -0.46 18.74 -14.28
N HIS A 165 -0.10 19.77 -13.52
CA HIS A 165 -0.70 20.01 -12.19
C HIS A 165 -2.20 20.27 -12.30
N LYS A 166 -2.61 21.16 -13.19
CA LYS A 166 -4.03 21.47 -13.42
C LYS A 166 -4.82 20.23 -13.83
N ALA A 167 -4.35 19.50 -14.83
CA ALA A 167 -5.01 18.28 -15.31
C ALA A 167 -5.11 17.19 -14.22
N ARG A 168 -4.04 17.00 -13.42
CA ARG A 168 -4.09 16.04 -12.29
C ARG A 168 -5.13 16.42 -11.24
N LEU A 169 -5.33 17.71 -10.95
CA LEU A 169 -6.37 18.13 -10.02
C LEU A 169 -7.77 17.82 -10.56
N GLU A 170 -8.02 18.02 -11.85
CA GLU A 170 -9.29 17.66 -12.50
C GLU A 170 -9.54 16.13 -12.45
N ILE A 171 -8.49 15.32 -12.67
CA ILE A 171 -8.56 13.86 -12.54
C ILE A 171 -8.85 13.47 -11.08
N LEU A 172 -8.15 14.08 -10.10
CA LEU A 172 -8.37 13.83 -8.69
C LEU A 172 -9.81 14.14 -8.27
N ASP A 173 -10.39 15.25 -8.75
CA ASP A 173 -11.77 15.61 -8.46
C ASP A 173 -12.75 14.55 -8.97
N ASN A 174 -12.54 14.01 -10.18
CA ASN A 174 -13.34 12.91 -10.73
C ASN A 174 -13.16 11.61 -9.94
N MET A 175 -11.93 11.26 -9.53
CA MET A 175 -11.66 10.09 -8.71
C MET A 175 -12.34 10.20 -7.33
N LEU A 176 -12.29 11.38 -6.71
CA LEU A 176 -12.85 11.64 -5.40
C LEU A 176 -14.39 11.74 -5.43
N ALA A 177 -14.98 12.08 -6.57
CA ALA A 177 -16.43 11.97 -6.78
C ALA A 177 -16.92 10.51 -6.74
N CYS A 178 -16.05 9.56 -7.12
CA CYS A 178 -16.34 8.13 -7.06
C CYS A 178 -16.06 7.53 -5.68
N ILE A 179 -14.89 7.83 -5.10
CA ILE A 179 -14.48 7.40 -3.76
C ILE A 179 -13.73 8.54 -3.07
N SER A 180 -14.40 9.20 -2.12
CA SER A 180 -13.89 10.41 -1.47
C SER A 180 -12.83 10.16 -0.39
N GLU A 181 -12.90 9.01 0.28
CA GLU A 181 -12.00 8.62 1.36
C GLU A 181 -11.77 7.10 1.37
N PRO A 182 -10.67 6.61 1.94
CA PRO A 182 -10.49 5.18 2.15
C PRO A 182 -11.64 4.58 2.97
N ARG A 183 -12.08 3.37 2.60
CA ARG A 183 -13.09 2.65 3.38
C ARG A 183 -12.56 2.42 4.79
N LYS A 184 -13.44 2.61 5.77
CA LYS A 184 -13.09 2.43 7.20
C LYS A 184 -12.88 0.97 7.58
N GLU A 185 -13.56 0.07 6.88
CA GLU A 185 -13.50 -1.36 7.13
C GLU A 185 -12.86 -2.09 5.96
N LEU A 186 -12.04 -3.07 6.29
CA LEU A 186 -11.53 -4.02 5.31
C LEU A 186 -12.67 -4.89 4.77
N SER A 187 -12.45 -5.48 3.60
CA SER A 187 -13.37 -6.50 3.08
C SER A 187 -13.66 -7.57 4.17
N PRO A 188 -14.91 -8.06 4.29
CA PRO A 188 -15.22 -9.14 5.22
C PRO A 188 -14.40 -10.42 4.95
N TYR A 189 -13.89 -10.58 3.75
CA TYR A 189 -13.03 -11.71 3.35
C TYR A 189 -11.53 -11.44 3.56
N ALA A 190 -11.14 -10.22 3.92
CA ALA A 190 -9.75 -9.90 4.19
C ALA A 190 -9.33 -10.46 5.55
N PRO A 191 -8.14 -11.06 5.69
CA PRO A 191 -7.59 -11.39 6.99
C PRO A 191 -7.42 -10.11 7.80
N LYS A 192 -7.86 -10.14 9.05
CA LYS A 192 -7.72 -9.03 9.99
C LYS A 192 -6.48 -9.25 10.84
N ILE A 193 -5.78 -8.18 11.16
CA ILE A 193 -4.53 -8.22 11.93
C ILE A 193 -4.65 -7.21 13.06
N ALA A 194 -4.31 -7.64 14.28
CA ALA A 194 -4.07 -6.73 15.39
C ALA A 194 -2.63 -6.88 15.87
N MET A 195 -2.05 -5.78 16.30
CA MET A 195 -0.73 -5.75 16.91
C MET A 195 -0.84 -5.23 18.34
N MET A 196 -0.02 -5.78 19.22
CA MET A 196 0.20 -5.28 20.55
C MET A 196 1.68 -5.47 20.93
N ASN A 197 2.16 -4.70 21.88
CA ASN A 197 3.48 -4.88 22.44
C ASN A 197 3.35 -5.37 23.89
N ILE A 198 4.15 -6.35 24.24
CA ILE A 198 4.31 -6.85 25.62
C ILE A 198 5.76 -6.65 26.05
N ASP A 199 5.97 -6.69 27.35
CA ASP A 199 7.33 -6.69 27.88
C ASP A 199 8.05 -7.97 27.41
N PRO A 200 9.25 -7.89 26.82
CA PRO A 200 10.02 -9.06 26.38
C PRO A 200 10.22 -10.10 27.50
N ASP A 201 10.34 -9.66 28.76
CA ASP A 201 10.49 -10.56 29.90
C ASP A 201 9.24 -11.41 30.14
N LYS A 202 8.06 -10.96 29.70
CA LYS A 202 6.76 -11.63 29.80
C LYS A 202 6.46 -12.61 28.66
N ILE A 203 7.27 -12.62 27.60
CA ILE A 203 7.08 -13.56 26.47
C ILE A 203 7.00 -15.00 26.96
N LYS A 204 7.84 -15.37 27.93
CA LYS A 204 7.85 -16.72 28.52
C LYS A 204 6.55 -17.08 29.22
N ASP A 205 5.90 -16.11 29.84
CA ASP A 205 4.62 -16.30 30.54
C ASP A 205 3.48 -16.52 29.54
N VAL A 206 3.48 -15.75 28.44
CA VAL A 206 2.50 -15.90 27.34
C VAL A 206 2.65 -17.21 26.60
N ILE A 207 3.89 -17.65 26.34
CA ILE A 207 4.15 -18.94 25.70
C ILE A 207 3.83 -20.09 26.65
N GLY A 208 4.20 -19.95 27.92
CA GLY A 208 4.05 -20.97 28.96
C GLY A 208 4.99 -22.17 28.79
N PRO A 209 5.08 -23.03 29.80
CA PRO A 209 5.93 -24.24 29.77
C PRO A 209 5.57 -25.14 28.58
N GLY A 210 6.55 -25.35 27.67
CA GLY A 210 6.37 -26.17 26.48
C GLY A 210 5.30 -25.65 25.49
N GLY A 211 5.01 -24.34 25.50
CA GLY A 211 3.99 -23.72 24.64
C GLY A 211 2.54 -23.94 25.11
N LYS A 212 2.33 -24.41 26.34
CA LYS A 212 0.99 -24.80 26.82
C LYS A 212 0.02 -23.63 26.85
N MET A 213 0.47 -22.44 27.29
CA MET A 213 -0.40 -21.29 27.45
C MET A 213 -0.81 -20.71 26.08
N ILE A 214 0.14 -20.52 25.18
CA ILE A 214 -0.15 -20.01 23.83
C ILE A 214 -1.06 -20.96 23.04
N ASN A 215 -0.85 -22.30 23.18
CA ASN A 215 -1.69 -23.28 22.53
C ASN A 215 -3.11 -23.30 23.11
N GLN A 216 -3.28 -23.02 24.40
CA GLN A 216 -4.59 -22.87 25.02
C GLN A 216 -5.31 -21.64 24.45
N ILE A 217 -4.65 -20.49 24.36
CA ILE A 217 -5.22 -19.27 23.75
C ILE A 217 -5.67 -19.56 22.31
N ILE A 218 -4.81 -20.19 21.51
CA ILE A 218 -5.11 -20.55 20.12
C ILE A 218 -6.35 -21.44 20.05
N ALA A 219 -6.46 -22.47 20.91
CA ALA A 219 -7.59 -23.38 20.91
C ALA A 219 -8.91 -22.72 21.38
N GLU A 220 -8.85 -21.82 22.38
CA GLU A 220 -10.02 -21.10 22.89
C GLU A 220 -10.49 -19.95 21.98
N CYS A 221 -9.64 -19.53 21.04
CA CYS A 221 -9.88 -18.44 20.12
C CYS A 221 -9.95 -18.92 18.66
N ASP A 222 -10.70 -19.96 18.39
CA ASP A 222 -11.01 -20.47 17.03
C ASP A 222 -9.77 -20.69 16.14
N ASN A 223 -8.70 -21.25 16.70
CA ASN A 223 -7.43 -21.46 16.04
C ASN A 223 -6.79 -20.17 15.47
N VAL A 224 -6.94 -19.06 16.18
CA VAL A 224 -6.29 -17.79 15.88
C VAL A 224 -4.78 -17.99 15.68
N LYS A 225 -4.21 -17.30 14.72
CA LYS A 225 -2.75 -17.33 14.51
C LYS A 225 -2.11 -16.20 15.32
N ILE A 226 -1.09 -16.54 16.11
CA ILE A 226 -0.35 -15.59 16.95
C ILE A 226 1.13 -15.76 16.67
N ASP A 227 1.80 -14.67 16.29
CA ASP A 227 3.25 -14.59 16.15
C ASP A 227 3.78 -13.63 17.23
N ILE A 228 4.88 -14.01 17.89
CA ILE A 228 5.54 -13.19 18.92
C ILE A 228 7.01 -13.06 18.54
N ASP A 229 7.47 -11.82 18.35
CA ASP A 229 8.86 -11.50 18.09
C ASP A 229 9.64 -11.33 19.41
N ASP A 230 10.97 -11.50 19.36
CA ASP A 230 11.85 -11.42 20.52
C ASP A 230 11.87 -10.05 21.21
N ASP A 231 11.43 -8.99 20.53
CA ASP A 231 11.28 -7.63 21.03
C ASP A 231 9.96 -7.37 21.76
N GLY A 232 9.10 -8.40 21.89
CA GLY A 232 7.81 -8.31 22.53
C GLY A 232 6.66 -7.88 21.63
N LYS A 233 6.87 -7.76 20.33
CA LYS A 233 5.81 -7.48 19.36
C LYS A 233 4.98 -8.73 19.13
N VAL A 234 3.68 -8.65 19.45
CA VAL A 234 2.69 -9.71 19.24
C VAL A 234 1.81 -9.33 18.06
N VAL A 235 1.66 -10.22 17.10
CA VAL A 235 0.79 -10.06 15.94
C VAL A 235 -0.24 -11.17 15.92
N ILE A 236 -1.52 -10.80 15.90
CA ILE A 236 -2.67 -11.69 15.98
C ILE A 236 -3.45 -11.62 14.67
N TYR A 237 -3.69 -12.78 14.05
CA TYR A 237 -4.35 -12.90 12.74
C TYR A 237 -5.62 -13.72 12.84
N HIS A 238 -6.74 -13.18 12.38
CA HIS A 238 -7.99 -13.91 12.19
C HIS A 238 -8.90 -13.17 11.21
N HIS A 239 -9.93 -13.82 10.67
CA HIS A 239 -10.93 -13.15 9.83
C HIS A 239 -12.03 -12.47 10.64
N ASP A 240 -12.14 -12.77 11.93
CA ASP A 240 -13.09 -12.16 12.86
C ASP A 240 -12.37 -11.32 13.93
N TYR A 241 -12.80 -10.06 14.08
CA TYR A 241 -12.26 -9.16 15.11
C TYR A 241 -12.64 -9.56 16.53
N GLU A 242 -13.79 -10.19 16.75
CA GLU A 242 -14.18 -10.63 18.10
C GLU A 242 -13.21 -11.70 18.63
N VAL A 243 -12.78 -12.61 17.75
CA VAL A 243 -11.77 -13.62 18.06
C VAL A 243 -10.41 -12.98 18.37
N ILE A 244 -10.00 -12.00 17.57
CA ILE A 244 -8.75 -11.27 17.80
C ILE A 244 -8.79 -10.52 19.13
N ASN A 245 -9.89 -9.82 19.44
CA ASN A 245 -10.04 -9.09 20.68
C ASN A 245 -10.01 -10.03 21.89
N LYS A 246 -10.68 -11.17 21.81
CA LYS A 246 -10.63 -12.21 22.86
C LYS A 246 -9.21 -12.71 23.10
N ALA A 247 -8.46 -13.02 22.03
CA ALA A 247 -7.07 -13.45 22.15
C ALA A 247 -6.18 -12.36 22.76
N LYS A 248 -6.41 -11.10 22.37
CA LYS A 248 -5.70 -9.95 22.91
C LYS A 248 -5.98 -9.78 24.42
N GLU A 249 -7.23 -9.84 24.83
CA GLU A 249 -7.62 -9.75 26.25
C GLU A 249 -6.99 -10.88 27.08
N MET A 250 -6.91 -12.10 26.54
CA MET A 250 -6.27 -13.22 27.23
C MET A 250 -4.76 -12.98 27.41
N ILE A 251 -4.07 -12.45 26.39
CA ILE A 251 -2.65 -12.11 26.47
C ILE A 251 -2.45 -10.97 27.47
N GLU A 252 -3.25 -9.90 27.38
CA GLU A 252 -3.21 -8.77 28.32
C GLU A 252 -3.42 -9.24 29.77
N GLY A 253 -4.32 -10.18 30.00
CA GLY A 253 -4.56 -10.76 31.32
C GLY A 253 -3.34 -11.49 31.89
N ILE A 254 -2.52 -12.13 31.04
CA ILE A 254 -1.30 -12.83 31.46
C ILE A 254 -0.16 -11.85 31.79
N VAL A 255 0.00 -10.78 30.99
CA VAL A 255 1.11 -9.84 31.14
C VAL A 255 0.82 -8.71 32.12
N LYS A 256 -0.45 -8.56 32.53
CA LYS A 256 -0.88 -7.49 33.42
C LYS A 256 -0.22 -7.63 34.79
N GLU A 257 0.44 -6.58 35.23
CA GLU A 257 0.98 -6.46 36.58
C GLU A 257 0.01 -5.72 37.48
N ALA A 258 -0.08 -6.18 38.72
CA ALA A 258 -0.92 -5.52 39.73
C ALA A 258 -0.22 -4.27 40.25
N HIS A 259 -0.88 -3.12 40.18
CA HIS A 259 -0.37 -1.87 40.72
C HIS A 259 -1.08 -1.48 42.02
N VAL A 260 -0.34 -0.81 42.89
CA VAL A 260 -0.87 -0.32 44.17
C VAL A 260 -2.02 0.66 43.92
N GLY A 261 -3.20 0.37 44.50
CA GLY A 261 -4.41 1.18 44.33
C GLY A 261 -5.41 0.64 43.32
N GLU A 262 -5.07 -0.39 42.54
CA GLU A 262 -6.01 -1.07 41.66
C GLU A 262 -6.83 -2.12 42.41
N VAL A 263 -8.07 -2.35 41.97
CA VAL A 263 -8.99 -3.32 42.53
C VAL A 263 -9.24 -4.43 41.53
N TYR A 264 -9.01 -5.66 41.90
CA TYR A 264 -9.19 -6.85 41.05
C TYR A 264 -10.27 -7.78 41.62
N ALA A 265 -11.11 -8.30 40.76
CA ALA A 265 -11.97 -9.44 41.09
C ALA A 265 -11.15 -10.73 40.90
N ALA A 266 -10.86 -11.44 41.97
CA ALA A 266 -10.03 -12.61 41.94
C ALA A 266 -10.60 -13.73 42.81
N LYS A 267 -10.33 -14.99 42.42
CA LYS A 267 -10.74 -16.16 43.19
C LYS A 267 -9.66 -16.55 44.19
N VAL A 268 -10.00 -16.62 45.47
CA VAL A 268 -9.11 -17.12 46.50
C VAL A 268 -8.86 -18.60 46.29
N VAL A 269 -7.60 -18.98 46.04
CA VAL A 269 -7.18 -20.39 45.83
C VAL A 269 -6.55 -21.00 47.07
N ARG A 270 -5.95 -20.20 47.96
CA ARG A 270 -5.32 -20.64 49.20
C ARG A 270 -5.22 -19.51 50.20
N ILE A 271 -5.41 -19.82 51.46
CA ILE A 271 -5.27 -18.88 52.57
C ILE A 271 -4.10 -19.35 53.46
N GLU A 272 -3.18 -18.42 53.72
CA GLU A 272 -2.03 -18.62 54.60
C GLU A 272 -2.08 -17.61 55.78
N LYS A 273 -1.25 -17.81 56.80
CA LYS A 273 -1.21 -16.90 58.00
C LYS A 273 -0.84 -15.48 57.67
N PHE A 274 -0.18 -15.25 56.56
CA PHE A 274 0.31 -13.95 56.08
C PHE A 274 -0.51 -13.33 54.97
N GLY A 275 -1.51 -14.01 54.42
CA GLY A 275 -2.35 -13.51 53.35
C GLY A 275 -3.09 -14.58 52.56
N ALA A 276 -3.80 -14.18 51.51
CA ALA A 276 -4.52 -15.06 50.62
C ALA A 276 -3.84 -15.06 49.22
N PHE A 277 -3.65 -16.26 48.67
CA PHE A 277 -3.31 -16.43 47.27
C PHE A 277 -4.57 -16.35 46.43
N VAL A 278 -4.55 -15.55 45.42
CA VAL A 278 -5.66 -15.30 44.51
C VAL A 278 -5.25 -15.62 43.08
N ASN A 279 -6.22 -15.99 42.26
CA ASN A 279 -6.02 -16.28 40.84
C ASN A 279 -7.09 -15.57 40.02
#